data_c9c56de92ee0103ea6be49ced5d522ae
#
_entry.id   c9c56de92ee0103ea6be49ced5d522ae
#
_cell.length_a   1.000
_cell.length_b   1.000
_cell.length_c   1.000
_cell.angle_alpha   90.00
_cell.angle_beta   90.00
_cell.angle_gamma   90.00
#
_symmetry.space_group_name_H-M   'P 1'
#
loop_
_entity.id
_entity.type
_entity.pdbx_description
1 polymer ?
#
loop_
_entity_poly.entity_id
_entity_poly.type
_entity_poly.pdbx_seq_one_letter_code
_entity_poly.pdbx_strand_id
1 'polypeptide(L)'
;MARKDFDPASIHTRMRGIFSAACICLFLLLPVAGGAAASGPVFDAHVHLREGEASLQEYLADVEASGVELAGLGAMWFGGPYQAREGELEAIRAGNDGVIALGQAHDPVVPIATVHPYDEAAAIAELERVAAAGVRVLKLHAHTQRFDNADPRVEALVRRAGELDVVVLMDNANLLPGDSEKLFNLVVRVPGTKFILAHIGGMNFRFWNMLALARTADGFAMDNLYFDISGTVLIAPGSPIEEEFAWTLRNVGIDHVLLGSDYPQMRLGAAVDALERLDLTDAEKEKIRQGNAARLFGL
;
A
#
# COMPACT_ATOMS: atom_id res chain seq x y z
N MET A 1 -36.90 -26.38 -47.45
CA MET A 1 -36.18 -26.15 -46.17
C MET A 1 -34.95 -25.31 -46.49
N ALA A 2 -35.07 -23.97 -46.46
CA ALA A 2 -34.04 -23.02 -46.90
C ALA A 2 -33.18 -22.60 -45.70
N ARG A 3 -31.87 -22.77 -45.81
CA ARG A 3 -30.88 -22.22 -44.87
C ARG A 3 -30.86 -20.73 -45.05
N LYS A 4 -31.06 -19.96 -43.97
CA LYS A 4 -30.78 -18.52 -43.90
C LYS A 4 -29.29 -18.36 -43.62
N ASP A 5 -28.61 -17.75 -44.56
CA ASP A 5 -27.22 -17.35 -44.43
C ASP A 5 -27.11 -16.22 -43.37
N PHE A 6 -26.20 -16.39 -42.45
CA PHE A 6 -25.91 -15.45 -41.38
C PHE A 6 -24.81 -14.50 -41.90
N ASP A 7 -25.14 -13.22 -42.09
CA ASP A 7 -24.20 -12.16 -42.53
C ASP A 7 -23.55 -11.50 -41.29
N PRO A 8 -22.23 -11.66 -41.07
CA PRO A 8 -21.52 -11.07 -39.93
C PRO A 8 -21.25 -9.59 -40.07
N ALA A 9 -21.57 -8.93 -41.19
CA ALA A 9 -21.23 -7.52 -41.43
C ALA A 9 -22.21 -6.50 -40.80
N SER A 10 -23.37 -6.95 -40.29
CA SER A 10 -24.40 -6.02 -39.77
C SER A 10 -24.27 -5.66 -38.30
N ILE A 11 -23.26 -6.16 -37.56
CA ILE A 11 -23.09 -5.94 -36.10
C ILE A 11 -22.19 -4.71 -35.80
N HIS A 12 -21.48 -4.17 -36.80
CA HIS A 12 -20.50 -3.09 -36.51
C HIS A 12 -21.04 -1.65 -36.59
N THR A 13 -22.33 -1.43 -36.85
CA THR A 13 -22.83 -0.06 -37.08
C THR A 13 -23.79 0.45 -35.99
N ARG A 14 -24.01 -0.27 -34.87
CA ARG A 14 -24.92 0.18 -33.80
C ARG A 14 -24.33 0.30 -32.39
N MET A 15 -23.02 0.31 -32.23
CA MET A 15 -22.37 0.50 -30.92
C MET A 15 -21.43 1.72 -30.84
N ARG A 16 -21.81 2.81 -31.52
CA ARG A 16 -21.18 4.12 -31.31
C ARG A 16 -22.21 5.08 -30.69
N GLY A 17 -22.35 5.04 -29.40
CA GLY A 17 -23.17 6.02 -28.70
C GLY A 17 -23.86 5.42 -27.49
N ILE A 18 -23.13 5.17 -26.43
CA ILE A 18 -23.55 5.14 -25.02
C ILE A 18 -22.36 4.57 -24.21
N PHE A 19 -21.32 5.37 -23.99
CA PHE A 19 -20.42 5.22 -22.85
C PHE A 19 -19.90 6.62 -22.46
N SER A 20 -20.83 7.42 -21.96
CA SER A 20 -20.54 8.54 -21.09
C SER A 20 -21.54 8.46 -19.96
N ALA A 21 -21.37 7.46 -19.12
CA ALA A 21 -21.98 7.44 -17.81
C ALA A 21 -20.82 7.64 -16.83
N ALA A 22 -20.61 8.90 -16.45
CA ALA A 22 -19.89 9.23 -15.23
C ALA A 22 -20.58 8.46 -14.11
N CYS A 23 -19.90 7.45 -13.56
CA CYS A 23 -20.29 6.82 -12.32
C CYS A 23 -20.05 7.85 -11.22
N ILE A 24 -20.98 8.78 -11.02
CA ILE A 24 -21.04 9.62 -9.85
C ILE A 24 -21.49 8.68 -8.74
N CYS A 25 -20.52 8.12 -8.02
CA CYS A 25 -20.76 7.55 -6.71
C CYS A 25 -21.23 8.71 -5.82
N LEU A 26 -22.54 8.85 -5.67
CA LEU A 26 -23.16 9.72 -4.69
C LEU A 26 -22.86 9.13 -3.30
N PHE A 27 -21.70 9.45 -2.75
CA PHE A 27 -21.45 9.24 -1.33
C PHE A 27 -22.39 10.19 -0.59
N LEU A 28 -23.47 9.63 -0.06
CA LEU A 28 -24.27 10.27 0.95
C LEU A 28 -23.34 10.71 2.08
N LEU A 29 -23.10 12.00 2.18
CA LEU A 29 -22.53 12.66 3.37
C LEU A 29 -23.53 12.47 4.51
N LEU A 30 -23.48 11.32 5.17
CA LEU A 30 -24.04 11.20 6.50
C LEU A 30 -23.17 12.08 7.41
N PRO A 31 -23.75 12.92 8.27
CA PRO A 31 -22.98 13.64 9.26
C PRO A 31 -22.28 12.58 10.12
N VAL A 32 -20.95 12.57 10.09
CA VAL A 32 -20.13 11.78 11.01
C VAL A 32 -20.45 12.32 12.40
N ALA A 33 -21.21 11.56 13.17
CA ALA A 33 -21.35 11.80 14.61
C ALA A 33 -19.92 11.77 15.18
N GLY A 34 -19.54 12.81 15.93
CA GLY A 34 -18.20 13.06 16.39
C GLY A 34 -17.49 11.78 16.82
N GLY A 35 -16.49 11.39 16.04
CA GLY A 35 -15.63 10.26 16.35
C GLY A 35 -14.95 10.50 17.70
N ALA A 36 -14.78 9.45 18.48
CA ALA A 36 -13.91 9.51 19.63
C ALA A 36 -12.54 9.98 19.13
N ALA A 37 -12.02 11.10 19.67
CA ALA A 37 -10.70 11.57 19.30
C ALA A 37 -9.71 10.41 19.50
N ALA A 38 -8.90 10.13 18.47
CA ALA A 38 -7.85 9.11 18.57
C ALA A 38 -7.00 9.39 19.80
N SER A 39 -6.75 8.39 20.63
CA SER A 39 -6.05 8.55 21.90
C SER A 39 -4.52 8.61 21.69
N GLY A 40 -4.02 9.47 20.79
CA GLY A 40 -2.60 9.68 20.56
C GLY A 40 -2.22 9.88 19.09
N PRO A 41 -0.94 10.18 18.83
CA PRO A 41 -0.44 10.50 17.50
C PRO A 41 -0.51 9.29 16.55
N VAL A 42 -0.58 9.60 15.25
CA VAL A 42 -0.74 8.61 14.17
C VAL A 42 0.36 8.78 13.14
N PHE A 43 0.98 7.70 12.73
CA PHE A 43 1.86 7.64 11.56
C PHE A 43 1.10 7.01 10.38
N ASP A 44 0.92 7.76 9.29
CA ASP A 44 0.30 7.25 8.07
C ASP A 44 1.34 6.59 7.16
N ALA A 45 1.36 5.27 7.10
CA ALA A 45 2.40 4.54 6.37
C ALA A 45 2.21 4.51 4.84
N HIS A 46 1.07 5.05 4.30
CA HIS A 46 0.71 4.88 2.90
C HIS A 46 0.00 6.11 2.32
N VAL A 47 0.79 7.06 1.76
CA VAL A 47 0.25 8.33 1.23
C VAL A 47 0.81 8.59 -0.17
N HIS A 48 -0.07 8.86 -1.15
CA HIS A 48 0.30 9.24 -2.51
C HIS A 48 0.23 10.76 -2.71
N LEU A 49 1.39 11.42 -2.76
CA LEU A 49 1.54 12.87 -2.99
C LEU A 49 1.94 13.13 -4.44
N ARG A 50 0.97 13.01 -5.36
CA ARG A 50 1.21 12.99 -6.81
C ARG A 50 1.68 14.32 -7.39
N GLU A 51 1.27 15.43 -6.78
CA GLU A 51 1.64 16.80 -7.17
C GLU A 51 2.60 17.44 -6.15
N GLY A 52 3.40 16.60 -5.48
CA GLY A 52 4.42 17.06 -4.55
C GLY A 52 3.85 17.92 -3.42
N GLU A 53 4.38 19.15 -3.28
CA GLU A 53 4.00 20.09 -2.22
C GLU A 53 2.49 20.40 -2.21
N ALA A 54 1.85 20.54 -3.38
CA ALA A 54 0.42 20.82 -3.44
C ALA A 54 -0.40 19.69 -2.82
N SER A 55 -0.07 18.43 -3.16
CA SER A 55 -0.73 17.26 -2.56
C SER A 55 -0.44 17.13 -1.06
N LEU A 56 0.75 17.52 -0.60
CA LEU A 56 1.09 17.52 0.83
C LEU A 56 0.21 18.53 1.60
N GLN A 57 0.05 19.74 1.09
CA GLN A 57 -0.79 20.74 1.72
C GLN A 57 -2.27 20.35 1.76
N GLU A 58 -2.78 19.73 0.69
CA GLU A 58 -4.14 19.18 0.66
C GLU A 58 -4.32 18.05 1.68
N TYR A 59 -3.36 17.15 1.77
CA TYR A 59 -3.36 16.06 2.76
C TYR A 59 -3.35 16.61 4.19
N LEU A 60 -2.46 17.54 4.51
CA LEU A 60 -2.36 18.12 5.85
C LEU A 60 -3.64 18.87 6.25
N ALA A 61 -4.27 19.59 5.32
CA ALA A 61 -5.56 20.24 5.57
C ALA A 61 -6.68 19.21 5.84
N ASP A 62 -6.67 18.07 5.16
CA ASP A 62 -7.63 16.98 5.40
C ASP A 62 -7.41 16.33 6.78
N VAL A 63 -6.16 16.12 7.17
CA VAL A 63 -5.79 15.58 8.48
C VAL A 63 -6.21 16.55 9.58
N GLU A 64 -5.91 17.86 9.46
CA GLU A 64 -6.34 18.89 10.41
C GLU A 64 -7.85 18.91 10.57
N ALA A 65 -8.60 18.86 9.46
CA ALA A 65 -10.05 18.84 9.48
C ALA A 65 -10.62 17.59 10.18
N SER A 66 -9.89 16.48 10.19
CA SER A 66 -10.28 15.25 10.88
C SER A 66 -10.02 15.27 12.38
N GLY A 67 -9.19 16.21 12.87
CA GLY A 67 -8.75 16.28 14.25
C GLY A 67 -7.74 15.22 14.67
N VAL A 68 -7.13 14.51 13.71
CA VAL A 68 -6.08 13.52 13.96
C VAL A 68 -4.75 14.24 14.23
N GLU A 69 -4.04 13.86 15.29
CA GLU A 69 -2.68 14.28 15.55
C GLU A 69 -1.73 13.45 14.69
N LEU A 70 -1.12 14.07 13.67
CA LEU A 70 -0.19 13.40 12.75
C LEU A 70 1.21 13.35 13.36
N ALA A 71 1.75 12.16 13.57
CA ALA A 71 3.14 11.93 13.97
C ALA A 71 4.10 11.90 12.77
N GLY A 72 3.60 11.51 11.59
CA GLY A 72 4.36 11.46 10.36
C GLY A 72 3.66 10.67 9.28
N LEU A 73 4.27 10.65 8.10
CA LEU A 73 3.71 9.94 6.94
C LEU A 73 4.80 9.33 6.06
N GLY A 74 4.50 8.17 5.48
CA GLY A 74 5.25 7.58 4.37
C GLY A 74 4.67 8.06 3.04
N ALA A 75 5.43 8.90 2.32
CA ALA A 75 4.95 9.56 1.12
C ALA A 75 5.58 9.01 -0.16
N MET A 76 4.76 8.72 -1.16
CA MET A 76 5.17 8.33 -2.51
C MET A 76 4.56 9.24 -3.56
N TRP A 77 5.28 9.44 -4.68
CA TRP A 77 4.87 10.35 -5.75
C TRP A 77 3.95 9.71 -6.80
N PHE A 78 4.09 8.40 -7.05
CA PHE A 78 3.38 7.73 -8.14
C PHE A 78 2.00 7.19 -7.72
N GLY A 79 1.19 6.88 -8.72
CA GLY A 79 -0.20 6.47 -8.60
C GLY A 79 -1.10 7.32 -9.49
N GLY A 80 -2.35 6.91 -9.74
CA GLY A 80 -3.25 7.62 -10.64
C GLY A 80 -2.67 7.80 -12.04
N PRO A 81 -2.41 9.04 -12.51
CA PRO A 81 -1.85 9.29 -13.84
C PRO A 81 -0.35 8.94 -13.95
N TYR A 82 0.38 8.92 -12.84
CA TYR A 82 1.83 8.67 -12.79
C TYR A 82 2.08 7.21 -12.43
N GLN A 83 2.47 6.37 -13.40
CA GLN A 83 2.44 4.93 -13.25
C GLN A 83 3.81 4.27 -13.01
N ALA A 84 4.92 4.99 -13.18
CA ALA A 84 6.28 4.46 -13.04
C ALA A 84 6.50 3.15 -13.84
N ARG A 85 6.25 3.19 -15.15
CA ARG A 85 6.30 2.01 -16.02
C ARG A 85 7.71 1.69 -16.50
N GLU A 86 7.87 0.48 -17.05
CA GLU A 86 9.09 0.04 -17.74
C GLU A 86 9.55 1.08 -18.77
N GLY A 87 10.83 1.44 -18.72
CA GLY A 87 11.45 2.42 -19.60
C GLY A 87 11.25 3.87 -19.24
N GLU A 88 10.41 4.22 -18.25
CA GLU A 88 10.16 5.61 -17.83
C GLU A 88 11.25 6.15 -16.86
N LEU A 89 12.53 5.83 -17.13
CA LEU A 89 13.65 6.07 -16.20
C LEU A 89 13.78 7.52 -15.76
N GLU A 90 13.63 8.48 -16.68
CA GLU A 90 13.75 9.91 -16.36
C GLU A 90 12.56 10.38 -15.48
N ALA A 91 11.35 9.93 -15.78
CA ALA A 91 10.16 10.26 -15.00
C ALA A 91 10.22 9.63 -13.59
N ILE A 92 10.67 8.38 -13.49
CA ILE A 92 10.88 7.69 -12.22
C ILE A 92 11.91 8.45 -11.37
N ARG A 93 13.04 8.82 -11.96
CA ARG A 93 14.08 9.57 -11.26
C ARG A 93 13.59 10.93 -10.78
N ALA A 94 12.92 11.68 -11.65
CA ALA A 94 12.37 13.00 -11.31
C ALA A 94 11.33 12.91 -10.18
N GLY A 95 10.44 11.90 -10.21
CA GLY A 95 9.49 11.66 -9.14
C GLY A 95 10.15 11.27 -7.81
N ASN A 96 11.17 10.41 -7.84
CA ASN A 96 11.97 10.06 -6.67
C ASN A 96 12.69 11.28 -6.09
N ASP A 97 13.30 12.11 -6.93
CA ASP A 97 13.95 13.36 -6.49
C ASP A 97 12.93 14.31 -5.83
N GLY A 98 11.71 14.40 -6.39
CA GLY A 98 10.63 15.21 -5.83
C GLY A 98 10.21 14.76 -4.43
N VAL A 99 9.98 13.45 -4.21
CA VAL A 99 9.58 12.95 -2.88
C VAL A 99 10.73 13.02 -1.88
N ILE A 100 11.98 12.85 -2.30
CA ILE A 100 13.17 13.05 -1.45
C ILE A 100 13.25 14.52 -1.00
N ALA A 101 13.02 15.46 -1.92
CA ALA A 101 13.01 16.89 -1.58
C ALA A 101 11.90 17.23 -0.58
N LEU A 102 10.72 16.63 -0.69
CA LEU A 102 9.65 16.77 0.32
C LEU A 102 10.09 16.28 1.69
N GLY A 103 10.70 15.11 1.76
CA GLY A 103 11.22 14.56 3.02
C GLY A 103 12.34 15.40 3.65
N GLN A 104 13.11 16.13 2.83
CA GLN A 104 14.13 17.06 3.33
C GLN A 104 13.55 18.41 3.79
N ALA A 105 12.41 18.80 3.24
CA ALA A 105 11.78 20.09 3.54
C ALA A 105 10.77 20.02 4.70
N HIS A 106 10.18 18.87 4.91
CA HIS A 106 9.07 18.66 5.86
C HIS A 106 9.34 17.46 6.78
N ASP A 107 9.55 17.74 8.05
CA ASP A 107 9.61 16.72 9.10
C ASP A 107 8.18 16.55 9.68
N PRO A 108 7.62 15.35 9.77
CA PRO A 108 8.21 14.02 9.54
C PRO A 108 7.67 13.32 8.26
N VAL A 109 8.08 13.75 7.09
CA VAL A 109 7.80 13.05 5.83
C VAL A 109 8.90 12.02 5.55
N VAL A 110 8.54 10.73 5.53
CA VAL A 110 9.43 9.62 5.13
C VAL A 110 9.27 9.40 3.63
N PRO A 111 10.29 9.68 2.80
CA PRO A 111 10.20 9.49 1.37
C PRO A 111 10.18 8.01 0.98
N ILE A 112 9.21 7.64 0.14
CA ILE A 112 9.08 6.31 -0.45
C ILE A 112 9.36 6.43 -1.95
N ALA A 113 10.48 5.86 -2.40
CA ALA A 113 10.86 5.83 -3.80
C ALA A 113 10.21 4.66 -4.55
N THR A 114 10.32 4.67 -5.87
CA THR A 114 9.96 3.52 -6.71
C THR A 114 10.95 3.34 -7.85
N VAL A 115 11.00 2.14 -8.41
CA VAL A 115 11.67 1.78 -9.65
C VAL A 115 10.80 0.77 -10.41
N HIS A 116 11.10 0.51 -11.68
CA HIS A 116 10.43 -0.58 -12.38
C HIS A 116 11.34 -1.82 -12.45
N PRO A 117 10.90 -3.00 -11.94
CA PRO A 117 11.76 -4.19 -11.87
C PRO A 117 12.32 -4.63 -13.23
N TYR A 118 11.57 -4.40 -14.32
CA TYR A 118 11.98 -4.81 -15.68
C TYR A 118 13.01 -3.89 -16.32
N ASP A 119 13.34 -2.76 -15.70
CA ASP A 119 14.48 -1.91 -16.08
C ASP A 119 15.82 -2.48 -15.58
N GLU A 120 15.81 -3.63 -14.91
CA GLU A 120 16.97 -4.46 -14.55
C GLU A 120 18.11 -3.65 -13.92
N ALA A 121 19.26 -3.53 -14.61
CA ALA A 121 20.43 -2.80 -14.11
C ALA A 121 20.14 -1.32 -13.85
N ALA A 122 19.25 -0.68 -14.60
CA ALA A 122 18.86 0.70 -14.38
C ALA A 122 18.00 0.84 -13.12
N ALA A 123 17.12 -0.12 -12.85
CA ALA A 123 16.34 -0.16 -11.60
C ALA A 123 17.24 -0.34 -10.37
N ILE A 124 18.24 -1.23 -10.45
CA ILE A 124 19.23 -1.43 -9.38
C ILE A 124 20.04 -0.15 -9.13
N ALA A 125 20.54 0.50 -10.20
CA ALA A 125 21.32 1.73 -10.08
C ALA A 125 20.50 2.88 -9.46
N GLU A 126 19.21 3.00 -9.81
CA GLU A 126 18.33 4.00 -9.22
C GLU A 126 18.01 3.68 -7.75
N LEU A 127 17.76 2.40 -7.41
CA LEU A 127 17.60 1.96 -6.02
C LEU A 127 18.83 2.34 -5.17
N GLU A 128 20.03 2.03 -5.66
CA GLU A 128 21.29 2.37 -4.98
C GLU A 128 21.43 3.88 -4.78
N ARG A 129 21.09 4.67 -5.80
CA ARG A 129 21.12 6.13 -5.75
C ARG A 129 20.19 6.70 -4.68
N VAL A 130 18.92 6.26 -4.67
CA VAL A 130 17.96 6.76 -3.68
C VAL A 130 18.29 6.30 -2.26
N ALA A 131 18.79 5.07 -2.09
CA ALA A 131 19.28 4.56 -0.81
C ALA A 131 20.46 5.40 -0.27
N ALA A 132 21.41 5.77 -1.16
CA ALA A 132 22.51 6.68 -0.81
C ALA A 132 22.03 8.09 -0.45
N ALA A 133 20.90 8.54 -1.01
CA ALA A 133 20.25 9.81 -0.66
C ALA A 133 19.41 9.73 0.65
N GLY A 134 19.41 8.57 1.33
CA GLY A 134 18.75 8.40 2.63
C GLY A 134 17.37 7.75 2.57
N VAL A 135 16.85 7.38 1.39
CA VAL A 135 15.58 6.67 1.28
C VAL A 135 15.71 5.28 1.91
N ARG A 136 14.72 4.90 2.71
CA ARG A 136 14.67 3.60 3.40
C ARG A 136 13.46 2.76 3.03
N VAL A 137 12.60 3.23 2.14
CA VAL A 137 11.43 2.50 1.67
C VAL A 137 11.32 2.58 0.16
N LEU A 138 11.16 1.41 -0.48
CA LEU A 138 10.90 1.27 -1.91
C LEU A 138 9.48 0.72 -2.11
N LYS A 139 8.63 1.42 -2.84
CA LYS A 139 7.29 0.91 -3.21
C LYS A 139 7.32 0.26 -4.58
N LEU A 140 6.73 -0.93 -4.67
CA LEU A 140 6.45 -1.64 -5.91
C LEU A 140 4.97 -1.99 -6.00
N HIS A 141 4.36 -1.80 -7.19
CA HIS A 141 2.93 -2.00 -7.41
C HIS A 141 2.70 -2.81 -8.70
N ALA A 142 2.70 -4.13 -8.56
CA ALA A 142 2.67 -5.06 -9.69
C ALA A 142 1.55 -4.77 -10.71
N HIS A 143 0.33 -4.45 -10.23
CA HIS A 143 -0.81 -4.20 -11.09
C HIS A 143 -0.66 -2.90 -11.92
N THR A 144 -0.33 -1.77 -11.28
CA THR A 144 -0.20 -0.48 -11.98
C THR A 144 1.08 -0.39 -12.81
N GLN A 145 2.19 -0.90 -12.31
CA GLN A 145 3.46 -0.94 -13.02
C GLN A 145 3.51 -2.05 -14.10
N ARG A 146 2.61 -3.06 -14.03
CA ARG A 146 2.48 -4.17 -15.00
C ARG A 146 3.66 -5.14 -14.99
N PHE A 147 4.04 -5.61 -13.83
CA PHE A 147 5.00 -6.71 -13.69
C PHE A 147 4.39 -7.89 -12.91
N ASP A 148 5.03 -9.06 -12.98
CA ASP A 148 4.65 -10.25 -12.22
C ASP A 148 5.52 -10.35 -10.95
N ASN A 149 4.89 -10.44 -9.77
CA ASN A 149 5.59 -10.63 -8.49
C ASN A 149 6.45 -11.90 -8.43
N ALA A 150 6.20 -12.88 -9.31
CA ALA A 150 6.98 -14.10 -9.42
C ALA A 150 8.18 -14.01 -10.39
N ASP A 151 8.35 -12.87 -11.09
CA ASP A 151 9.43 -12.69 -12.05
C ASP A 151 10.81 -12.64 -11.32
N PRO A 152 11.83 -13.33 -11.80
CA PRO A 152 13.18 -13.32 -11.18
C PRO A 152 13.80 -11.93 -11.06
N ARG A 153 13.44 -10.98 -11.93
CA ARG A 153 13.92 -9.59 -11.86
C ARG A 153 13.39 -8.87 -10.62
N VAL A 154 12.13 -9.18 -10.21
CA VAL A 154 11.57 -8.69 -8.95
C VAL A 154 12.36 -9.24 -7.76
N GLU A 155 12.64 -10.55 -7.75
CA GLU A 155 13.44 -11.17 -6.69
C GLU A 155 14.84 -10.55 -6.59
N ALA A 156 15.52 -10.34 -7.71
CA ALA A 156 16.84 -9.70 -7.75
C ALA A 156 16.80 -8.27 -7.17
N LEU A 157 15.80 -7.47 -7.56
CA LEU A 157 15.61 -6.11 -7.08
C LEU A 157 15.35 -6.06 -5.56
N VAL A 158 14.41 -6.86 -5.06
CA VAL A 158 14.07 -6.84 -3.63
C VAL A 158 15.19 -7.41 -2.76
N ARG A 159 15.98 -8.36 -3.27
CA ARG A 159 17.20 -8.84 -2.61
C ARG A 159 18.22 -7.71 -2.46
N ARG A 160 18.42 -6.93 -3.54
CA ARG A 160 19.31 -5.77 -3.48
C ARG A 160 18.82 -4.70 -2.50
N ALA A 161 17.50 -4.48 -2.43
CA ALA A 161 16.91 -3.58 -1.43
C ALA A 161 17.26 -4.02 -0.01
N GLY A 162 17.14 -5.31 0.31
CA GLY A 162 17.53 -5.85 1.62
C GLY A 162 19.00 -5.64 1.96
N GLU A 163 19.90 -5.83 0.98
CA GLU A 163 21.35 -5.58 1.14
C GLU A 163 21.68 -4.10 1.44
N LEU A 164 20.78 -3.19 1.05
CA LEU A 164 20.89 -1.75 1.30
C LEU A 164 20.10 -1.28 2.55
N ASP A 165 19.53 -2.22 3.32
CA ASP A 165 18.61 -1.95 4.45
C ASP A 165 17.41 -1.08 4.03
N VAL A 166 16.90 -1.31 2.81
CA VAL A 166 15.70 -0.67 2.28
C VAL A 166 14.51 -1.63 2.43
N VAL A 167 13.47 -1.18 3.12
CA VAL A 167 12.19 -1.88 3.28
C VAL A 167 11.43 -1.86 1.95
N VAL A 168 10.82 -2.96 1.54
CA VAL A 168 10.05 -3.02 0.30
C VAL A 168 8.55 -3.06 0.60
N LEU A 169 7.85 -1.99 0.24
CA LEU A 169 6.38 -1.89 0.30
C LEU A 169 5.80 -2.42 -1.01
N MET A 170 5.14 -3.59 -0.95
CA MET A 170 4.52 -4.25 -2.11
C MET A 170 3.00 -4.06 -2.07
N ASP A 171 2.40 -3.72 -3.23
CA ASP A 171 0.95 -3.77 -3.33
C ASP A 171 0.44 -5.20 -3.12
N ASN A 172 -0.60 -5.34 -2.31
CA ASN A 172 -1.26 -6.61 -2.01
C ASN A 172 -2.76 -6.42 -1.77
N ALA A 173 -3.44 -5.62 -2.60
CA ALA A 173 -4.91 -5.55 -2.59
C ALA A 173 -5.54 -6.88 -3.04
N ASN A 174 -4.74 -7.80 -3.58
CA ASN A 174 -5.13 -9.11 -4.11
C ASN A 174 -6.25 -9.01 -5.17
N LEU A 175 -6.13 -8.00 -6.05
CA LEU A 175 -7.07 -7.77 -7.16
C LEU A 175 -6.96 -8.88 -8.22
N LEU A 176 -5.80 -9.52 -8.34
CA LEU A 176 -5.57 -10.66 -9.21
C LEU A 176 -5.42 -11.93 -8.37
N PRO A 177 -6.08 -13.03 -8.77
CA PRO A 177 -5.93 -14.31 -8.08
C PRO A 177 -4.47 -14.77 -8.03
N GLY A 178 -4.02 -15.20 -6.86
CA GLY A 178 -2.65 -15.71 -6.66
C GLY A 178 -1.61 -14.66 -6.29
N ASP A 179 -1.95 -13.37 -6.17
CA ASP A 179 -0.98 -12.33 -5.79
C ASP A 179 -0.41 -12.56 -4.39
N SER A 180 -1.24 -12.88 -3.40
CA SER A 180 -0.78 -13.16 -2.04
C SER A 180 0.16 -14.37 -1.99
N GLU A 181 -0.11 -15.42 -2.76
CA GLU A 181 0.75 -16.62 -2.86
C GLU A 181 2.09 -16.31 -3.50
N LYS A 182 2.12 -15.47 -4.55
CA LYS A 182 3.36 -15.03 -5.19
C LYS A 182 4.20 -14.20 -4.23
N LEU A 183 3.57 -13.26 -3.50
CA LEU A 183 4.24 -12.44 -2.50
C LEU A 183 4.76 -13.26 -1.33
N PHE A 184 4.00 -14.23 -0.82
CA PHE A 184 4.46 -15.16 0.20
C PHE A 184 5.72 -15.90 -0.28
N ASN A 185 5.69 -16.48 -1.48
CA ASN A 185 6.84 -17.16 -2.06
C ASN A 185 8.06 -16.25 -2.23
N LEU A 186 7.85 -14.98 -2.59
CA LEU A 186 8.93 -14.00 -2.73
C LEU A 186 9.57 -13.72 -1.37
N VAL A 187 8.76 -13.42 -0.34
CA VAL A 187 9.23 -13.15 1.04
C VAL A 187 10.04 -14.31 1.59
N VAL A 188 9.59 -15.54 1.39
CA VAL A 188 10.31 -16.76 1.82
C VAL A 188 11.67 -16.90 1.14
N ARG A 189 11.76 -16.57 -0.17
CA ARG A 189 13.04 -16.67 -0.93
C ARG A 189 14.03 -15.55 -0.61
N VAL A 190 13.55 -14.44 -0.03
CA VAL A 190 14.39 -13.28 0.27
C VAL A 190 14.29 -12.88 1.76
N PRO A 191 14.70 -13.76 2.69
CA PRO A 191 14.52 -13.55 4.13
C PRO A 191 15.35 -12.38 4.69
N GLY A 192 16.36 -11.90 3.95
CA GLY A 192 17.17 -10.74 4.34
C GLY A 192 16.54 -9.37 4.06
N THR A 193 15.37 -9.33 3.40
CA THR A 193 14.65 -8.09 3.09
C THR A 193 13.43 -7.95 3.98
N LYS A 194 13.20 -6.76 4.52
CA LYS A 194 11.94 -6.43 5.21
C LYS A 194 10.89 -6.03 4.18
N PHE A 195 9.70 -6.59 4.31
CA PHE A 195 8.56 -6.31 3.43
C PHE A 195 7.41 -5.69 4.22
N ILE A 196 6.72 -4.74 3.60
CA ILE A 196 5.39 -4.30 4.00
C ILE A 196 4.44 -4.72 2.87
N LEU A 197 3.43 -5.51 3.17
CA LEU A 197 2.39 -5.86 2.21
C LEU A 197 1.18 -4.95 2.42
N ALA A 198 0.94 -4.06 1.47
CA ALA A 198 -0.15 -3.10 1.54
C ALA A 198 -1.51 -3.80 1.54
N HIS A 199 -2.50 -3.17 2.19
CA HIS A 199 -3.88 -3.63 2.24
C HIS A 199 -4.10 -5.01 2.88
N ILE A 200 -3.08 -5.62 3.48
CA ILE A 200 -3.10 -6.97 4.11
C ILE A 200 -3.82 -8.04 3.24
N GLY A 201 -3.78 -7.92 1.92
CA GLY A 201 -4.46 -8.85 1.02
C GLY A 201 -5.93 -8.51 0.71
N GLY A 202 -6.41 -7.32 1.06
CA GLY A 202 -7.80 -6.92 0.83
C GLY A 202 -8.79 -7.92 1.43
N MET A 203 -9.77 -8.37 0.67
CA MET A 203 -10.74 -9.38 1.12
C MET A 203 -10.13 -10.79 1.30
N ASN A 204 -8.90 -11.01 0.82
CA ASN A 204 -8.14 -12.24 1.02
C ASN A 204 -7.22 -12.20 2.26
N PHE A 205 -7.41 -11.25 3.18
CA PHE A 205 -6.59 -11.11 4.40
C PHE A 205 -6.47 -12.42 5.20
N ARG A 206 -7.44 -13.29 5.12
CA ARG A 206 -7.46 -14.62 5.73
C ARG A 206 -6.28 -15.50 5.35
N PHE A 207 -5.75 -15.32 4.14
CA PHE A 207 -4.58 -16.05 3.65
C PHE A 207 -3.40 -15.95 4.62
N TRP A 208 -3.20 -14.79 5.22
CA TRP A 208 -2.06 -14.52 6.07
C TRP A 208 -2.12 -15.21 7.44
N ASN A 209 -3.25 -15.80 7.82
CA ASN A 209 -3.34 -16.63 9.04
C ASN A 209 -2.43 -17.88 8.98
N MET A 210 -1.99 -18.28 7.78
CA MET A 210 -0.99 -19.33 7.61
C MET A 210 0.34 -19.02 8.32
N LEU A 211 0.65 -17.77 8.58
CA LEU A 211 1.88 -17.37 9.28
C LEU A 211 1.92 -17.91 10.72
N ALA A 212 0.77 -18.03 11.38
CA ALA A 212 0.70 -18.63 12.71
C ALA A 212 1.19 -20.10 12.69
N LEU A 213 0.89 -20.84 11.62
CA LEU A 213 1.38 -22.20 11.43
C LEU A 213 2.83 -22.21 10.92
N ALA A 214 3.16 -21.35 9.95
CA ALA A 214 4.50 -21.29 9.38
C ALA A 214 5.58 -21.02 10.45
N ARG A 215 5.31 -20.13 11.40
CA ARG A 215 6.21 -19.80 12.52
C ARG A 215 6.48 -20.95 13.50
N THR A 216 5.72 -22.03 13.43
CA THR A 216 5.99 -23.25 14.25
C THR A 216 7.08 -24.12 13.63
N ALA A 217 7.47 -23.89 12.38
CA ALA A 217 8.53 -24.63 11.70
C ALA A 217 9.91 -24.00 11.98
N ASP A 218 10.89 -24.85 12.29
CA ASP A 218 12.25 -24.38 12.54
C ASP A 218 12.82 -23.61 11.33
N GLY A 219 13.35 -22.41 11.59
CA GLY A 219 13.93 -21.53 10.57
C GLY A 219 12.92 -20.70 9.77
N PHE A 220 11.63 -20.72 10.13
CA PHE A 220 10.57 -20.01 9.42
C PHE A 220 9.98 -18.87 10.27
N ALA A 221 10.84 -18.00 10.82
CA ALA A 221 10.39 -16.95 11.73
C ALA A 221 9.48 -15.90 11.05
N MET A 222 9.74 -15.57 9.78
CA MET A 222 8.98 -14.56 9.00
C MET A 222 8.89 -13.19 9.71
N ASP A 223 9.92 -12.83 10.49
CA ASP A 223 9.96 -11.56 11.24
C ASP A 223 10.27 -10.37 10.32
N ASN A 224 10.59 -10.63 9.07
CA ASN A 224 10.82 -9.65 8.02
C ASN A 224 9.54 -9.19 7.31
N LEU A 225 8.35 -9.72 7.68
CA LEU A 225 7.08 -9.43 7.02
C LEU A 225 6.18 -8.57 7.88
N TYR A 226 5.81 -7.41 7.35
CA TYR A 226 4.88 -6.42 7.91
C TYR A 226 3.67 -6.26 7.00
N PHE A 227 2.60 -5.70 7.53
CA PHE A 227 1.36 -5.43 6.81
C PHE A 227 0.89 -4.00 7.05
N ASP A 228 0.49 -3.32 6.01
CA ASP A 228 -0.29 -2.10 6.08
C ASP A 228 -1.77 -2.47 5.90
N ILE A 229 -2.64 -1.92 6.74
CA ILE A 229 -4.08 -2.24 6.73
C ILE A 229 -4.94 -1.21 6.00
N SER A 230 -4.31 -0.28 5.25
CA SER A 230 -5.04 0.72 4.46
C SER A 230 -6.13 0.09 3.60
N GLY A 231 -7.25 0.78 3.44
CA GLY A 231 -8.40 0.28 2.71
C GLY A 231 -9.15 -0.85 3.42
N THR A 232 -8.46 -1.93 3.77
CA THR A 232 -9.09 -3.12 4.37
C THR A 232 -9.64 -2.81 5.77
N VAL A 233 -8.98 -1.97 6.54
CA VAL A 233 -9.47 -1.56 7.87
C VAL A 233 -10.84 -0.88 7.80
N LEU A 234 -11.17 -0.19 6.70
CA LEU A 234 -12.44 0.54 6.56
C LEU A 234 -13.66 -0.37 6.43
N ILE A 235 -13.47 -1.58 5.92
CA ILE A 235 -14.58 -2.51 5.63
C ILE A 235 -14.84 -3.50 6.77
N ALA A 236 -13.94 -3.62 7.74
CA ALA A 236 -14.06 -4.59 8.83
C ALA A 236 -15.04 -4.17 9.93
N PRO A 237 -15.00 -2.97 10.53
CA PRO A 237 -15.84 -2.61 11.66
C PRO A 237 -17.33 -2.61 11.34
N GLY A 238 -18.12 -3.27 12.19
CA GLY A 238 -19.57 -3.41 12.02
C GLY A 238 -19.97 -4.39 10.92
N SER A 239 -19.03 -5.13 10.33
CA SER A 239 -19.29 -6.12 9.30
C SER A 239 -19.16 -7.56 9.82
N PRO A 240 -19.67 -8.58 9.09
CA PRO A 240 -19.50 -9.97 9.48
C PRO A 240 -18.05 -10.47 9.59
N ILE A 241 -17.08 -9.70 9.06
CA ILE A 241 -15.65 -10.09 9.09
C ILE A 241 -14.86 -9.41 10.21
N GLU A 242 -15.47 -8.57 11.04
CA GLU A 242 -14.78 -7.77 12.06
C GLU A 242 -13.98 -8.64 13.04
N GLU A 243 -14.64 -9.64 13.64
CA GLU A 243 -14.00 -10.54 14.60
C GLU A 243 -12.83 -11.30 13.94
N GLU A 244 -13.05 -11.81 12.73
CA GLU A 244 -12.01 -12.54 11.99
C GLU A 244 -10.85 -11.62 11.56
N PHE A 245 -11.13 -10.38 11.24
CA PHE A 245 -10.09 -9.41 10.90
C PHE A 245 -9.22 -9.09 12.12
N ALA A 246 -9.83 -8.76 13.26
CA ALA A 246 -9.10 -8.53 14.52
C ALA A 246 -8.27 -9.75 14.94
N TRP A 247 -8.84 -10.95 14.82
CA TRP A 247 -8.12 -12.21 15.04
C TRP A 247 -6.93 -12.38 14.08
N THR A 248 -7.10 -12.04 12.79
CA THR A 248 -6.03 -12.10 11.79
C THR A 248 -4.89 -11.14 12.14
N LEU A 249 -5.18 -9.90 12.57
CA LEU A 249 -4.15 -8.95 12.98
C LEU A 249 -3.29 -9.50 14.14
N ARG A 250 -3.90 -10.19 15.10
CA ARG A 250 -3.19 -10.87 16.18
C ARG A 250 -2.35 -12.05 15.69
N ASN A 251 -2.86 -12.82 14.73
CA ASN A 251 -2.16 -14.00 14.18
C ASN A 251 -0.95 -13.62 13.30
N VAL A 252 -1.05 -12.56 12.51
CA VAL A 252 0.11 -12.06 11.75
C VAL A 252 1.14 -11.40 12.67
N GLY A 253 0.72 -11.03 13.88
CA GLY A 253 1.52 -10.36 14.89
C GLY A 253 1.26 -8.85 14.91
N ILE A 254 0.66 -8.35 16.01
CA ILE A 254 0.33 -6.92 16.17
C ILE A 254 1.56 -6.01 15.95
N ASP A 255 2.74 -6.45 16.34
CA ASP A 255 4.00 -5.72 16.17
C ASP A 255 4.45 -5.58 14.70
N HIS A 256 3.77 -6.24 13.78
CA HIS A 256 4.03 -6.22 12.33
C HIS A 256 2.92 -5.54 11.53
N VAL A 257 1.96 -4.87 12.18
CA VAL A 257 0.85 -4.20 11.53
C VAL A 257 1.02 -2.69 11.59
N LEU A 258 0.83 -2.01 10.46
CA LEU A 258 0.93 -0.57 10.29
C LEU A 258 -0.42 0.01 9.87
N LEU A 259 -0.73 1.23 10.31
CA LEU A 259 -1.85 1.99 9.77
C LEU A 259 -1.40 2.75 8.52
N GLY A 260 -2.23 2.76 7.49
CA GLY A 260 -2.09 3.57 6.30
C GLY A 260 -3.45 4.08 5.83
N SER A 261 -3.50 5.24 5.19
CA SER A 261 -4.72 5.75 4.60
C SER A 261 -4.94 5.29 3.17
N ASP A 262 -3.88 5.17 2.37
CA ASP A 262 -3.92 5.10 0.91
C ASP A 262 -4.50 6.39 0.29
N TYR A 263 -4.20 7.54 0.92
CA TYR A 263 -4.60 8.86 0.40
C TYR A 263 -4.05 9.09 -1.02
N PRO A 264 -4.79 9.68 -1.96
CA PRO A 264 -6.08 10.38 -1.78
C PRO A 264 -7.32 9.48 -1.98
N GLN A 265 -7.17 8.17 -2.16
CA GLN A 265 -8.32 7.28 -2.37
C GLN A 265 -9.19 7.21 -1.11
N MET A 266 -8.56 7.21 0.06
CA MET A 266 -9.21 7.21 1.37
C MET A 266 -8.56 8.26 2.27
N ARG A 267 -9.23 8.59 3.38
CA ARG A 267 -8.79 9.63 4.31
C ARG A 267 -8.24 9.03 5.59
N LEU A 268 -7.19 9.65 6.14
CA LEU A 268 -6.58 9.18 7.38
C LEU A 268 -7.58 9.15 8.54
N GLY A 269 -8.40 10.19 8.70
CA GLY A 269 -9.44 10.22 9.74
C GLY A 269 -10.37 9.01 9.68
N ALA A 270 -10.78 8.59 8.50
CA ALA A 270 -11.63 7.40 8.33
C ALA A 270 -10.89 6.10 8.70
N ALA A 271 -9.60 5.98 8.37
CA ALA A 271 -8.79 4.81 8.74
C ALA A 271 -8.59 4.73 10.26
N VAL A 272 -8.36 5.88 10.92
CA VAL A 272 -8.27 5.99 12.38
C VAL A 272 -9.58 5.61 13.04
N ASP A 273 -10.70 6.19 12.61
CA ASP A 273 -12.03 5.86 13.15
C ASP A 273 -12.35 4.37 13.00
N ALA A 274 -11.96 3.77 11.89
CA ALA A 274 -12.15 2.34 11.67
C ALA A 274 -11.29 1.50 12.63
N LEU A 275 -10.01 1.84 12.80
CA LEU A 275 -9.12 1.15 13.75
C LEU A 275 -9.67 1.24 15.20
N GLU A 276 -10.14 2.44 15.61
CA GLU A 276 -10.67 2.63 16.97
C GLU A 276 -11.93 1.82 17.26
N ARG A 277 -12.69 1.46 16.24
CA ARG A 277 -13.90 0.64 16.35
C ARG A 277 -13.62 -0.86 16.40
N LEU A 278 -12.44 -1.32 15.99
CA LEU A 278 -12.08 -2.75 16.06
C LEU A 278 -11.98 -3.23 17.51
N ASP A 279 -12.31 -4.50 17.75
CA ASP A 279 -12.10 -5.19 19.02
C ASP A 279 -10.61 -5.50 19.24
N LEU A 280 -9.83 -4.44 19.45
CA LEU A 280 -8.43 -4.45 19.81
C LEU A 280 -8.23 -3.68 21.12
N THR A 281 -7.26 -4.07 21.93
CA THR A 281 -6.90 -3.31 23.11
C THR A 281 -6.23 -1.98 22.75
N ASP A 282 -6.27 -0.98 23.65
CA ASP A 282 -5.62 0.31 23.44
C ASP A 282 -4.13 0.17 23.12
N ALA A 283 -3.44 -0.79 23.78
CA ALA A 283 -2.04 -1.07 23.51
C ALA A 283 -1.79 -1.67 22.11
N GLU A 284 -2.70 -2.53 21.61
CA GLU A 284 -2.64 -3.04 20.24
C GLU A 284 -2.88 -1.91 19.22
N LYS A 285 -3.87 -1.07 19.46
CA LYS A 285 -4.18 0.10 18.62
C LYS A 285 -3.03 1.10 18.57
N GLU A 286 -2.41 1.40 19.71
CA GLU A 286 -1.26 2.33 19.77
C GLU A 286 -0.09 1.81 18.92
N LYS A 287 0.23 0.51 19.02
CA LYS A 287 1.27 -0.11 18.19
C LYS A 287 0.97 0.05 16.70
N ILE A 288 -0.27 -0.19 16.27
CA ILE A 288 -0.71 -0.11 14.87
C ILE A 288 -0.70 1.35 14.40
N ARG A 289 -1.17 2.29 15.23
CA ARG A 289 -1.22 3.72 14.87
C ARG A 289 0.15 4.33 14.63
N GLN A 290 1.13 4.03 15.47
CA GLN A 290 2.43 4.70 15.45
C GLN A 290 3.61 3.80 15.82
N GLY A 291 3.52 3.04 16.91
CA GLY A 291 4.69 2.39 17.52
C GLY A 291 5.46 1.48 16.58
N ASN A 292 4.73 0.76 15.70
CA ASN A 292 5.34 -0.14 14.72
C ASN A 292 6.03 0.61 13.58
N ALA A 293 5.42 1.69 13.08
CA ALA A 293 6.02 2.53 12.04
C ALA A 293 7.28 3.23 12.56
N ALA A 294 7.21 3.82 13.75
CA ALA A 294 8.37 4.46 14.39
C ALA A 294 9.55 3.48 14.52
N ARG A 295 9.29 2.25 14.97
CA ARG A 295 10.33 1.22 15.07
C ARG A 295 10.87 0.79 13.71
N LEU A 296 9.99 0.57 12.71
CA LEU A 296 10.38 0.06 11.40
C LEU A 296 11.18 1.10 10.59
N PHE A 297 10.80 2.38 10.68
CA PHE A 297 11.43 3.47 9.93
C PHE A 297 12.55 4.16 10.72
N GLY A 298 12.74 3.84 12.01
CA GLY A 298 13.82 4.39 12.84
C GLY A 298 13.58 5.85 13.26
N LEU A 299 12.32 6.19 13.54
CA LEU A 299 11.87 7.55 13.93
C LEU A 299 11.99 7.80 15.44
#